data_fbb0c339005949c87ecb86d04d6d28c0
#
_entry.id   fbb0c339005949c87ecb86d04d6d28c0
#
_cell.length_a   1.000
_cell.length_b   1.000
_cell.length_c   1.000
_cell.angle_alpha   90.00
_cell.angle_beta   90.00
_cell.angle_gamma   90.00
#
_symmetry.space_group_name_H-M   'P 1'
#
loop_
_entity.id
_entity.type
_entity.pdbx_description
1 polymer ?
#
loop_
_entity_poly.entity_id
_entity_poly.type
_entity_poly.pdbx_seq_one_letter_code
_entity_poly.pdbx_strand_id
1 'polypeptide(L)'
;AIEAVLEIDVTIVDENLVRVAGTGIYVEKIGKKVNGYSAFKKSIIEQSNILIIDPSCNEICKECYSRSDCREFSEMCCPIVCEGKSYGVIGLIAFDSEQADRINKDHENLINFLGKMADLISNKLKAQIKAYELELEKKKLETLLDSMDKAIVSIDVKGNIDRYNSKFK
;
A
#
# COMPACT_ATOMS: atom_id res chain seq x y z
N ALA A 1 15.23 -1.99 -6.64
CA ALA A 1 16.03 -1.06 -5.84
C ALA A 1 16.20 -1.54 -4.40
N ILE A 2 15.12 -1.85 -3.64
CA ILE A 2 15.19 -2.31 -2.23
C ILE A 2 15.90 -3.67 -2.14
N GLU A 3 15.46 -4.65 -2.94
CA GLU A 3 16.07 -5.98 -3.03
C GLU A 3 17.58 -5.92 -3.29
N ALA A 4 18.03 -5.07 -4.23
CA ALA A 4 19.44 -4.94 -4.59
C ALA A 4 20.33 -4.38 -3.46
N VAL A 5 19.71 -3.73 -2.46
CA VAL A 5 20.42 -3.19 -1.29
C VAL A 5 20.41 -4.18 -0.13
N LEU A 6 19.27 -4.87 0.07
CA LEU A 6 19.08 -5.78 1.20
C LEU A 6 19.40 -7.23 0.88
N GLU A 7 19.42 -7.60 -0.43
CA GLU A 7 19.54 -8.99 -0.90
C GLU A 7 18.50 -9.93 -0.26
N ILE A 8 17.32 -9.40 0.01
CA ILE A 8 16.17 -10.08 0.63
C ILE A 8 14.96 -9.82 -0.27
N ASP A 9 14.11 -10.82 -0.45
CA ASP A 9 12.91 -10.67 -1.26
C ASP A 9 11.90 -9.74 -0.60
N VAL A 10 11.37 -8.82 -1.43
CA VAL A 10 10.39 -7.80 -1.01
C VAL A 10 9.07 -8.07 -1.71
N THR A 11 7.98 -7.88 -1.01
CA THR A 11 6.66 -7.93 -1.60
C THR A 11 5.75 -6.84 -1.03
N ILE A 12 4.80 -6.37 -1.84
CA ILE A 12 3.74 -5.46 -1.40
C ILE A 12 2.40 -6.12 -1.71
N VAL A 13 1.55 -6.14 -0.70
CA VAL A 13 0.20 -6.72 -0.75
C VAL A 13 -0.79 -5.59 -0.43
N ASP A 14 -1.89 -5.50 -1.17
CA ASP A 14 -2.94 -4.52 -0.93
C ASP A 14 -3.88 -4.92 0.22
N GLU A 15 -4.88 -4.09 0.52
CA GLU A 15 -5.88 -4.31 1.57
C GLU A 15 -6.76 -5.54 1.33
N ASN A 16 -6.84 -6.03 0.09
CA ASN A 16 -7.58 -7.22 -0.31
C ASN A 16 -6.73 -8.50 -0.29
N LEU A 17 -5.49 -8.39 0.19
CA LEU A 17 -4.46 -9.44 0.16
C LEU A 17 -4.03 -9.82 -1.26
N VAL A 18 -4.13 -8.92 -2.23
CA VAL A 18 -3.61 -9.14 -3.58
C VAL A 18 -2.19 -8.56 -3.66
N ARG A 19 -1.26 -9.34 -4.18
CA ARG A 19 0.12 -8.93 -4.37
C ARG A 19 0.22 -7.95 -5.52
N VAL A 20 0.59 -6.71 -5.21
CA VAL A 20 0.70 -5.61 -6.19
C VAL A 20 2.11 -5.39 -6.69
N ALA A 21 3.11 -5.82 -5.90
CA ALA A 21 4.51 -5.78 -6.30
C ALA A 21 5.29 -6.90 -5.60
N GLY A 22 6.41 -7.29 -6.19
CA GLY A 22 7.30 -8.30 -5.60
C GLY A 22 8.62 -8.41 -6.35
N THR A 23 9.62 -8.95 -5.68
CA THR A 23 10.93 -9.31 -6.21
C THR A 23 11.14 -10.81 -6.14
N GLY A 24 12.22 -11.32 -6.68
CA GLY A 24 12.55 -12.73 -6.65
C GLY A 24 11.39 -13.62 -7.08
N ILE A 25 11.06 -14.59 -6.26
CA ILE A 25 9.97 -15.55 -6.54
C ILE A 25 8.56 -14.93 -6.53
N TYR A 26 8.43 -13.70 -6.02
CA TYR A 26 7.13 -13.03 -5.96
C TYR A 26 6.77 -12.28 -7.23
N VAL A 27 7.69 -12.11 -8.18
CA VAL A 27 7.40 -11.48 -9.48
C VAL A 27 6.28 -12.23 -10.22
N GLU A 28 6.35 -13.56 -10.25
CA GLU A 28 5.33 -14.41 -10.90
C GLU A 28 4.02 -14.53 -10.11
N LYS A 29 4.02 -14.03 -8.87
CA LYS A 29 2.86 -14.04 -7.99
C LYS A 29 2.13 -12.71 -7.93
N ILE A 30 2.56 -11.70 -8.68
CA ILE A 30 1.86 -10.41 -8.79
C ILE A 30 0.46 -10.64 -9.37
N GLY A 31 -0.54 -9.99 -8.78
CA GLY A 31 -1.96 -10.18 -9.10
C GLY A 31 -2.61 -11.39 -8.40
N LYS A 32 -1.84 -12.26 -7.74
CA LYS A 32 -2.37 -13.41 -7.00
C LYS A 32 -2.68 -13.04 -5.55
N LYS A 33 -3.73 -13.64 -5.02
CA LYS A 33 -4.15 -13.43 -3.63
C LYS A 33 -3.24 -14.20 -2.67
N VAL A 34 -2.84 -13.54 -1.59
CA VAL A 34 -2.12 -14.15 -0.47
C VAL A 34 -3.10 -14.89 0.43
N ASN A 35 -2.63 -15.90 1.13
CA ASN A 35 -3.44 -16.67 2.08
C ASN A 35 -4.07 -15.77 3.15
N GLY A 36 -5.35 -16.04 3.45
CA GLY A 36 -6.12 -15.29 4.45
C GLY A 36 -5.66 -15.44 5.90
N TYR A 37 -4.85 -16.45 6.21
CA TYR A 37 -4.20 -16.64 7.52
C TYR A 37 -2.69 -16.42 7.36
N SER A 38 -2.28 -15.17 7.30
CA SER A 38 -0.88 -14.79 7.07
C SER A 38 -0.50 -13.59 7.94
N ALA A 39 0.81 -13.39 8.10
CA ALA A 39 1.35 -12.21 8.76
C ALA A 39 0.87 -10.92 8.10
N PHE A 40 0.70 -10.90 6.77
CA PHE A 40 0.15 -9.77 6.03
C PHE A 40 -1.25 -9.37 6.53
N LYS A 41 -2.17 -10.36 6.64
CA LYS A 41 -3.53 -10.09 7.12
C LYS A 41 -3.53 -9.56 8.55
N LYS A 42 -2.73 -10.16 9.42
CA LYS A 42 -2.60 -9.71 10.80
C LYS A 42 -2.06 -8.30 10.87
N SER A 43 -1.00 -7.98 10.12
CA SER A 43 -0.42 -6.65 10.04
C SER A 43 -1.42 -5.60 9.55
N ILE A 44 -2.28 -5.92 8.56
CA ILE A 44 -3.35 -5.03 8.07
C ILE A 44 -4.38 -4.76 9.17
N ILE A 45 -4.84 -5.81 9.87
CA ILE A 45 -5.90 -5.69 10.88
C ILE A 45 -5.42 -4.95 12.11
N GLU A 46 -4.25 -5.31 12.63
CA GLU A 46 -3.69 -4.74 13.84
C GLU A 46 -2.98 -3.41 13.60
N GLN A 47 -2.73 -3.05 12.33
CA GLN A 47 -1.94 -1.88 11.92
C GLN A 47 -0.58 -1.84 12.64
N SER A 48 0.01 -3.01 12.83
CA SER A 48 1.25 -3.20 13.56
C SER A 48 2.30 -3.95 12.73
N ASN A 49 3.56 -3.69 13.05
CA ASN A 49 4.66 -4.45 12.47
C ASN A 49 4.64 -5.87 13.01
N ILE A 50 4.91 -6.85 12.14
CA ILE A 50 5.01 -8.26 12.51
C ILE A 50 6.39 -8.76 12.13
N LEU A 51 7.04 -9.43 13.06
CA LEU A 51 8.30 -10.13 12.84
C LEU A 51 8.11 -11.61 13.16
N ILE A 52 8.40 -12.47 12.21
CA ILE A 52 8.44 -13.92 12.34
C ILE A 52 9.90 -14.34 12.15
N ILE A 53 10.55 -14.73 13.25
CA ILE A 53 11.95 -15.18 13.24
C ILE A 53 12.04 -16.62 12.71
N ASP A 54 11.12 -17.47 13.17
CA ASP A 54 11.03 -18.88 12.79
C ASP A 54 9.56 -19.24 12.55
N PRO A 55 9.14 -19.44 11.29
CA PRO A 55 7.78 -19.84 10.97
C PRO A 55 7.35 -21.18 11.58
N SER A 56 8.30 -22.08 11.88
CA SER A 56 7.99 -23.43 12.40
C SER A 56 7.38 -23.40 13.79
N CYS A 57 7.75 -22.43 14.62
CA CYS A 57 7.28 -22.27 16.00
C CYS A 57 6.41 -21.03 16.24
N ASN A 58 6.14 -20.21 15.22
CA ASN A 58 5.34 -19.01 15.38
C ASN A 58 3.84 -19.30 15.40
N GLU A 59 3.09 -18.67 16.33
CA GLU A 59 1.64 -18.83 16.49
C GLU A 59 0.86 -18.46 15.22
N ILE A 60 1.25 -17.36 14.53
CA ILE A 60 0.61 -16.93 13.29
C ILE A 60 0.72 -18.01 12.21
N CYS A 61 1.87 -18.69 12.14
CA CYS A 61 2.14 -19.73 11.17
C CYS A 61 1.41 -21.04 11.48
N LYS A 62 0.97 -21.27 12.72
CA LYS A 62 0.20 -22.46 13.08
C LYS A 62 -1.14 -22.54 12.35
N GLU A 63 -1.78 -21.39 12.09
CA GLU A 63 -3.07 -21.28 11.39
C GLU A 63 -2.91 -21.06 9.87
N CYS A 64 -1.68 -20.98 9.37
CA CYS A 64 -1.43 -20.76 7.95
C CYS A 64 -1.70 -22.03 7.13
N TYR A 65 -2.56 -21.92 6.12
CA TYR A 65 -2.88 -23.05 5.22
C TYR A 65 -1.69 -23.52 4.37
N SER A 66 -0.70 -22.67 4.17
CA SER A 66 0.51 -23.01 3.41
C SER A 66 1.64 -23.55 4.28
N ARG A 67 1.39 -23.85 5.54
CA ARG A 67 2.42 -24.27 6.50
C ARG A 67 3.22 -25.49 6.04
N SER A 68 2.54 -26.49 5.46
CA SER A 68 3.20 -27.72 4.99
C SER A 68 4.18 -27.50 3.83
N ASP A 69 3.94 -26.45 3.03
CA ASP A 69 4.73 -26.12 1.84
C ASP A 69 5.49 -24.80 2.01
N CYS A 70 5.52 -24.27 3.24
CA CYS A 70 6.19 -23.02 3.54
C CYS A 70 7.71 -23.18 3.37
N ARG A 71 8.29 -22.27 2.56
CA ARG A 71 9.73 -22.21 2.31
C ARG A 71 10.37 -20.97 2.93
N GLU A 72 9.61 -20.24 3.71
CA GLU A 72 10.05 -19.01 4.35
C GLU A 72 10.81 -19.34 5.63
N PHE A 73 11.96 -18.72 5.81
CA PHE A 73 12.82 -18.87 7.00
C PHE A 73 12.57 -17.77 8.01
N SER A 74 12.28 -16.56 7.55
CA SER A 74 11.90 -15.44 8.39
C SER A 74 11.05 -14.46 7.58
N GLU A 75 10.18 -13.71 8.23
CA GLU A 75 9.28 -12.75 7.59
C GLU A 75 9.15 -11.50 8.46
N MET A 76 9.20 -10.34 7.83
CA MET A 76 8.93 -9.05 8.46
C MET A 76 7.87 -8.32 7.65
N CYS A 77 6.80 -7.86 8.31
CA CYS A 77 5.71 -7.11 7.73
C CYS A 77 5.59 -5.72 8.36
N CYS A 78 5.40 -4.71 7.51
CA CYS A 78 5.11 -3.34 7.93
C CYS A 78 3.85 -2.84 7.21
N PRO A 79 2.78 -2.43 7.92
CA PRO A 79 1.55 -1.99 7.30
C PRO A 79 1.73 -0.60 6.65
N ILE A 80 1.03 -0.38 5.53
CA ILE A 80 0.92 0.90 4.85
C ILE A 80 -0.36 1.56 5.36
N VAL A 81 -0.24 2.46 6.33
CA VAL A 81 -1.40 3.12 6.96
C VAL A 81 -1.50 4.57 6.49
N CYS A 82 -2.68 4.96 6.04
CA CYS A 82 -3.00 6.33 5.64
C CYS A 82 -4.32 6.75 6.32
N GLU A 83 -4.27 7.83 7.10
CA GLU A 83 -5.44 8.40 7.81
C GLU A 83 -6.22 7.36 8.64
N GLY A 84 -5.49 6.46 9.32
CA GLY A 84 -6.07 5.42 10.18
C GLY A 84 -6.63 4.21 9.43
N LYS A 85 -6.54 4.17 8.10
CA LYS A 85 -6.90 3.02 7.28
C LYS A 85 -5.64 2.32 6.75
N SER A 86 -5.59 1.00 6.84
CA SER A 86 -4.54 0.20 6.21
C SER A 86 -4.87 -0.04 4.75
N TYR A 87 -3.95 0.30 3.86
CA TYR A 87 -4.05 0.13 2.40
C TYR A 87 -3.24 -1.06 1.88
N GLY A 88 -2.46 -1.67 2.74
CA GLY A 88 -1.64 -2.82 2.39
C GLY A 88 -0.50 -3.04 3.36
N VAL A 89 0.44 -3.88 2.96
CA VAL A 89 1.61 -4.27 3.75
C VAL A 89 2.83 -4.38 2.85
N ILE A 90 3.97 -3.94 3.32
CA ILE A 90 5.28 -4.28 2.76
C ILE A 90 5.84 -5.43 3.57
N GLY A 91 6.27 -6.50 2.89
CA GLY A 91 6.95 -7.65 3.52
C GLY A 91 8.37 -7.81 3.01
N LEU A 92 9.28 -8.14 3.93
CA LEU A 92 10.58 -8.74 3.65
C LEU A 92 10.51 -10.21 4.02
N ILE A 93 10.91 -11.09 3.11
CA ILE A 93 10.82 -12.54 3.31
C ILE A 93 12.16 -13.17 2.99
N ALA A 94 12.65 -13.99 3.92
CA ALA A 94 13.84 -14.78 3.77
C ALA A 94 13.49 -16.18 3.29
N PHE A 95 14.22 -16.68 2.28
CA PHE A 95 14.07 -18.04 1.72
C PHE A 95 15.28 -18.93 1.98
N ASP A 96 16.26 -18.42 2.66
CA ASP A 96 17.42 -19.16 3.15
C ASP A 96 17.89 -18.64 4.51
N SER A 97 18.83 -19.37 5.11
CA SER A 97 19.35 -19.05 6.44
C SER A 97 20.16 -17.76 6.47
N GLU A 98 20.83 -17.39 5.38
CA GLU A 98 21.65 -16.18 5.32
C GLU A 98 20.76 -14.94 5.30
N GLN A 99 19.69 -14.95 4.50
CA GLN A 99 18.67 -13.90 4.48
C GLN A 99 17.94 -13.80 5.83
N ALA A 100 17.61 -14.91 6.46
CA ALA A 100 16.97 -14.95 7.78
C ALA A 100 17.89 -14.36 8.84
N ASP A 101 19.17 -14.71 8.82
CA ASP A 101 20.18 -14.14 9.74
C ASP A 101 20.30 -12.61 9.59
N ARG A 102 20.25 -12.09 8.35
CA ARG A 102 20.25 -10.64 8.09
C ARG A 102 19.03 -9.96 8.70
N ILE A 103 17.82 -10.51 8.47
CA ILE A 103 16.57 -10.00 9.07
C ILE A 103 16.69 -10.00 10.60
N ASN A 104 17.12 -11.12 11.18
CA ASN A 104 17.10 -11.29 12.63
C ASN A 104 18.16 -10.45 13.35
N LYS A 105 19.33 -10.27 12.76
CA LYS A 105 20.41 -9.47 13.34
C LYS A 105 20.15 -7.97 13.27
N ASP A 106 19.50 -7.48 12.24
CA ASP A 106 19.31 -6.04 11.99
C ASP A 106 17.82 -5.64 11.93
N HIS A 107 16.96 -6.41 12.61
CA HIS A 107 15.51 -6.25 12.52
C HIS A 107 15.00 -4.86 12.91
N GLU A 108 15.64 -4.18 13.88
CA GLU A 108 15.23 -2.83 14.28
C GLU A 108 15.48 -1.80 13.17
N ASN A 109 16.63 -1.84 12.50
CA ASN A 109 16.93 -0.95 11.40
C ASN A 109 16.07 -1.28 10.17
N LEU A 110 15.85 -2.57 9.88
CA LEU A 110 15.01 -3.01 8.78
C LEU A 110 13.55 -2.60 8.99
N ILE A 111 13.00 -2.72 10.20
CA ILE A 111 11.63 -2.31 10.49
C ILE A 111 11.47 -0.79 10.37
N ASN A 112 12.47 -0.03 10.84
CA ASN A 112 12.49 1.42 10.67
C ASN A 112 12.60 1.84 9.19
N PHE A 113 13.39 1.11 8.42
CA PHE A 113 13.48 1.32 6.97
C PHE A 113 12.16 1.03 6.26
N LEU A 114 11.53 -0.12 6.56
CA LEU A 114 10.20 -0.45 6.01
C LEU A 114 9.15 0.58 6.41
N GLY A 115 9.16 1.05 7.65
CA GLY A 115 8.27 2.11 8.12
C GLY A 115 8.40 3.37 7.27
N LYS A 116 9.62 3.83 7.00
CA LYS A 116 9.85 4.98 6.11
C LYS A 116 9.36 4.74 4.68
N MET A 117 9.50 3.52 4.17
CA MET A 117 8.96 3.16 2.85
C MET A 117 7.43 3.15 2.86
N ALA A 118 6.82 2.60 3.91
CA ALA A 118 5.37 2.62 4.10
C ALA A 118 4.83 4.05 4.18
N ASP A 119 5.52 4.95 4.91
CA ASP A 119 5.17 6.38 4.99
C ASP A 119 5.26 7.08 3.63
N LEU A 120 6.29 6.81 2.85
CA LEU A 120 6.42 7.37 1.50
C LEU A 120 5.27 6.94 0.59
N ILE A 121 4.91 5.64 0.63
CA ILE A 121 3.76 5.12 -0.13
C ILE A 121 2.46 5.74 0.38
N SER A 122 2.27 5.80 1.70
CA SER A 122 1.09 6.42 2.33
C SER A 122 0.92 7.88 1.92
N ASN A 123 1.99 8.69 1.97
CA ASN A 123 1.96 10.08 1.54
C ASN A 123 1.60 10.21 0.06
N LYS A 124 2.12 9.33 -0.80
CA LYS A 124 1.76 9.31 -2.23
C LYS A 124 0.30 8.95 -2.44
N LEU A 125 -0.21 7.94 -1.72
CA LEU A 125 -1.63 7.55 -1.75
C LEU A 125 -2.53 8.70 -1.30
N LYS A 126 -2.18 9.36 -0.18
CA LYS A 126 -2.92 10.52 0.32
C LYS A 126 -3.03 11.64 -0.72
N ALA A 127 -1.93 11.96 -1.37
CA ALA A 127 -1.91 12.99 -2.42
C ALA A 127 -2.81 12.59 -3.62
N GLN A 128 -2.79 11.32 -4.02
CA GLN A 128 -3.63 10.81 -5.11
C GLN A 128 -5.12 10.82 -4.74
N ILE A 129 -5.47 10.36 -3.54
CA ILE A 129 -6.85 10.38 -3.03
C ILE A 129 -7.37 11.82 -3.03
N LYS A 130 -6.60 12.76 -2.49
CA LYS A 130 -6.98 14.17 -2.44
C LYS A 130 -7.16 14.80 -3.83
N ALA A 131 -6.28 14.48 -4.76
CA ALA A 131 -6.41 14.95 -6.14
C ALA A 131 -7.69 14.41 -6.80
N TYR A 132 -8.02 13.13 -6.59
CA TYR A 132 -9.25 12.50 -7.10
C TYR A 132 -10.51 13.12 -6.50
N GLU A 133 -10.52 13.36 -5.18
CA GLU A 133 -11.65 14.03 -4.50
C GLU A 133 -11.90 15.42 -5.07
N LEU A 134 -10.84 16.24 -5.26
CA LEU A 134 -10.95 17.57 -5.85
C LEU A 134 -11.48 17.52 -7.29
N GLU A 135 -11.04 16.56 -8.09
CA GLU A 135 -11.55 16.38 -9.45
C GLU A 135 -13.03 16.01 -9.45
N LEU A 136 -13.44 15.13 -8.54
CA LEU A 136 -14.85 14.73 -8.39
C LEU A 136 -15.73 15.92 -7.93
N GLU A 137 -15.27 16.71 -6.97
CA GLU A 137 -15.97 17.92 -6.52
C GLU A 137 -16.11 18.93 -7.65
N LYS A 138 -15.02 19.18 -8.39
CA LYS A 138 -15.04 20.06 -9.57
C LYS A 138 -16.08 19.60 -10.58
N LYS A 139 -16.11 18.31 -10.90
CA LYS A 139 -17.06 17.73 -11.84
C LYS A 139 -18.52 17.85 -11.39
N LYS A 140 -18.76 17.69 -10.08
CA LYS A 140 -20.09 17.91 -9.48
C LYS A 140 -20.53 19.38 -9.63
N LEU A 141 -19.64 20.32 -9.33
CA LEU A 141 -19.92 21.75 -9.48
C LEU A 141 -20.20 22.13 -10.94
N GLU A 142 -19.41 21.63 -11.89
CA GLU A 142 -19.64 21.85 -13.33
C GLU A 142 -21.02 21.31 -13.76
N THR A 143 -21.37 20.10 -13.32
CA THR A 143 -22.69 19.52 -13.61
C THR A 143 -23.83 20.36 -13.02
N LEU A 144 -23.68 20.85 -11.79
CA LEU A 144 -24.68 21.70 -11.16
C LEU A 144 -24.83 23.04 -11.92
N LEU A 145 -23.74 23.68 -12.30
CA LEU A 145 -23.76 24.93 -13.08
C LEU A 145 -24.44 24.72 -14.44
N ASP A 146 -24.16 23.60 -15.12
CA ASP A 146 -24.76 23.27 -16.42
C ASP A 146 -26.24 22.91 -16.33
N SER A 147 -26.71 22.45 -15.17
CA SER A 147 -28.13 22.14 -14.93
C SER A 147 -29.00 23.40 -14.70
N MET A 148 -28.38 24.56 -14.47
CA MET A 148 -29.11 25.80 -14.26
C MET A 148 -29.66 26.35 -15.58
N ASP A 149 -30.89 26.85 -15.55
CA ASP A 149 -31.57 27.40 -16.74
C ASP A 149 -31.10 28.80 -17.15
N LYS A 150 -30.27 29.44 -16.30
CA LYS A 150 -29.72 30.77 -16.57
C LYS A 150 -28.29 30.68 -17.04
N ALA A 151 -27.90 31.58 -17.96
CA ALA A 151 -26.51 31.75 -18.33
C ALA A 151 -25.72 32.32 -17.14
N ILE A 152 -24.63 31.66 -16.82
CA ILE A 152 -23.72 32.03 -15.72
C ILE A 152 -22.32 32.21 -16.31
N VAL A 153 -21.70 33.30 -15.94
CA VAL A 153 -20.31 33.60 -16.28
C VAL A 153 -19.59 34.14 -15.04
N SER A 154 -18.37 33.66 -14.79
CA SER A 154 -17.47 34.24 -13.81
C SER A 154 -16.33 34.98 -14.51
N ILE A 155 -15.88 36.06 -13.91
CA ILE A 155 -14.77 36.86 -14.41
C ILE A 155 -13.68 36.97 -13.35
N ASP A 156 -12.43 37.03 -13.80
CA ASP A 156 -11.29 37.28 -12.93
C ASP A 156 -11.19 38.76 -12.51
N VAL A 157 -10.24 39.09 -11.64
CA VAL A 157 -10.00 40.45 -11.15
C VAL A 157 -9.56 41.43 -12.26
N LYS A 158 -9.18 40.92 -13.43
CA LYS A 158 -8.78 41.72 -14.60
C LYS A 158 -9.93 41.92 -15.60
N GLY A 159 -11.11 41.31 -15.33
CA GLY A 159 -12.27 41.40 -16.21
C GLY A 159 -12.31 40.33 -17.31
N ASN A 160 -11.40 39.32 -17.30
CA ASN A 160 -11.44 38.25 -18.27
C ASN A 160 -12.43 37.16 -17.81
N ILE A 161 -13.10 36.53 -18.76
CA ILE A 161 -13.96 35.36 -18.47
C ILE A 161 -13.10 34.24 -17.97
N ASP A 162 -13.35 33.78 -16.74
CA ASP A 162 -12.71 32.65 -16.11
C ASP A 162 -13.46 31.35 -16.40
N ARG A 163 -14.80 31.37 -16.20
CA ARG A 163 -15.66 30.19 -16.44
C ARG A 163 -17.05 30.64 -16.90
N TYR A 164 -17.73 29.72 -17.57
CA TYR A 164 -19.15 29.88 -17.96
C TYR A 164 -19.83 28.51 -18.03
N ASN A 165 -21.16 28.47 -17.88
CA ASN A 165 -21.96 27.26 -18.07
C ASN A 165 -22.44 27.11 -19.51
N SER A 166 -23.03 25.94 -19.84
CA SER A 166 -23.50 25.60 -21.18
C SER A 166 -24.57 26.56 -21.73
N LYS A 167 -25.30 27.29 -20.89
CA LYS A 167 -26.35 28.26 -21.29
C LYS A 167 -25.79 29.61 -21.68
N PHE A 168 -24.50 29.87 -21.39
CA PHE A 168 -23.83 31.13 -21.80
C PHE A 168 -23.32 31.07 -23.25
N LYS A 169 -23.18 29.85 -23.83
CA LYS A 169 -22.85 29.69 -25.24
C LYS A 169 -24.02 30.10 -26.11
#